data_c36888b26d5df2a2b39d149279c25d3b
#
_entry.id   c36888b26d5df2a2b39d149279c25d3b
#
_cell.length_a   1.000
_cell.length_b   1.000
_cell.length_c   1.000
_cell.angle_alpha   90.00
_cell.angle_beta   90.00
_cell.angle_gamma   90.00
#
_symmetry.space_group_name_H-M   'P 1'
#
loop_
_entity.id
_entity.type
_entity.pdbx_description
1 polymer ?
#
loop_
_entity_poly.entity_id
_entity_poly.type
_entity_poly.pdbx_seq_one_letter_code
_entity_poly.pdbx_strand_id
1 'polypeptide(L)'
;MSQAEFDAYVDEYDAQHAASVRLSGEDPDFFAAYKAQEAARVMAAAGIAPRKVMDFGAGRGNCVPHLQDAFPDAALTALDVSARSLTHCQARAIRPLETVCYDGQTLPFESASFDLVFTACVFHHIPESDHIRLLSEIRRTLTPKGRFVLFEHNPWNPLTRHAVATCPFDANAVLISAPEMRRRFRAAGFADIDLRWTLFFPGFLAALRPLERWLGWLPLGAQYCLVAR
;
A
#
# COMPACT_ATOMS: atom_id res chain seq x y z
N MET A 1 -11.94 -7.17 -6.89
CA MET A 1 -13.19 -6.55 -6.39
C MET A 1 -13.60 -5.47 -7.41
N SER A 2 -14.89 -5.37 -7.76
CA SER A 2 -15.37 -4.31 -8.65
C SER A 2 -15.58 -3.00 -7.88
N GLN A 3 -15.64 -1.86 -8.60
CA GLN A 3 -15.99 -0.56 -8.01
C GLN A 3 -17.23 -0.64 -7.13
N ALA A 4 -18.28 -1.34 -7.60
CA ALA A 4 -19.55 -1.49 -6.88
C ALA A 4 -19.39 -2.23 -5.54
N GLU A 5 -18.49 -3.18 -5.43
CA GLU A 5 -18.23 -3.90 -4.18
C GLU A 5 -17.54 -2.99 -3.16
N PHE A 6 -16.55 -2.18 -3.58
CA PHE A 6 -15.92 -1.21 -2.70
C PHE A 6 -16.90 -0.14 -2.21
N ASP A 7 -17.73 0.37 -3.10
CA ASP A 7 -18.72 1.40 -2.77
C ASP A 7 -19.75 0.93 -1.71
N ALA A 8 -20.01 -0.39 -1.63
CA ALA A 8 -20.92 -0.96 -0.64
C ALA A 8 -20.41 -0.87 0.81
N TYR A 9 -19.08 -0.90 1.01
CA TYR A 9 -18.46 -0.89 2.34
C TYR A 9 -17.96 0.48 2.78
N VAL A 10 -18.04 1.51 1.93
CA VAL A 10 -17.41 2.81 2.18
C VAL A 10 -17.80 3.43 3.53
N ASP A 11 -19.07 3.35 3.92
CA ASP A 11 -19.56 4.00 5.16
C ASP A 11 -19.14 3.24 6.44
N GLU A 12 -19.04 1.91 6.38
CA GLU A 12 -18.72 1.05 7.52
C GLU A 12 -17.23 0.68 7.58
N TYR A 13 -16.45 1.05 6.58
CA TYR A 13 -15.06 0.65 6.39
C TYR A 13 -14.20 0.89 7.64
N ASP A 14 -14.27 2.08 8.24
CA ASP A 14 -13.40 2.43 9.37
C ASP A 14 -13.68 1.55 10.59
N ALA A 15 -14.97 1.28 10.88
CA ALA A 15 -15.37 0.42 12.00
C ALA A 15 -14.97 -1.03 11.76
N GLN A 16 -15.18 -1.54 10.55
CA GLN A 16 -14.81 -2.93 10.16
C GLN A 16 -13.29 -3.11 10.18
N HIS A 17 -12.54 -2.14 9.66
CA HIS A 17 -11.07 -2.17 9.68
C HIS A 17 -10.54 -2.15 11.12
N ALA A 18 -11.04 -1.26 11.96
CA ALA A 18 -10.65 -1.21 13.37
C ALA A 18 -10.95 -2.54 14.10
N ALA A 19 -12.09 -3.17 13.81
CA ALA A 19 -12.45 -4.46 14.38
C ALA A 19 -11.50 -5.57 13.93
N SER A 20 -11.11 -5.60 12.65
CA SER A 20 -10.24 -6.64 12.07
C SER A 20 -8.81 -6.61 12.63
N VAL A 21 -8.27 -5.42 12.94
CA VAL A 21 -6.90 -5.27 13.48
C VAL A 21 -6.83 -5.30 15.00
N ARG A 22 -7.97 -5.36 15.71
CA ARG A 22 -8.04 -5.27 17.18
C ARG A 22 -7.12 -6.26 17.92
N LEU A 23 -6.95 -7.47 17.40
CA LEU A 23 -6.07 -8.48 18.01
C LEU A 23 -4.58 -8.08 17.96
N SER A 24 -4.20 -7.17 17.09
CA SER A 24 -2.84 -6.64 17.07
C SER A 24 -2.55 -5.70 18.23
N GLY A 25 -3.57 -5.18 18.91
CA GLY A 25 -3.45 -4.14 19.94
C GLY A 25 -3.17 -2.76 19.37
N GLU A 26 -3.39 -2.57 18.05
CA GLU A 26 -3.17 -1.32 17.32
C GLU A 26 -4.43 -0.91 16.57
N ASP A 27 -4.48 0.35 16.16
CA ASP A 27 -5.52 0.89 15.31
C ASP A 27 -5.08 0.97 13.82
N PRO A 28 -6.00 1.20 12.89
CA PRO A 28 -5.67 1.37 11.48
C PRO A 28 -4.67 2.50 11.19
N ASP A 29 -4.69 3.57 11.99
CA ASP A 29 -3.83 4.73 11.83
C ASP A 29 -2.35 4.40 12.07
N PHE A 30 -2.07 3.56 13.09
CA PHE A 30 -0.73 3.03 13.33
C PHE A 30 -0.15 2.35 12.08
N PHE A 31 -0.93 1.50 11.40
CA PHE A 31 -0.46 0.79 10.21
C PHE A 31 -0.23 1.72 9.03
N ALA A 32 -1.07 2.75 8.88
CA ALA A 32 -0.94 3.75 7.83
C ALA A 32 0.32 4.61 8.06
N ALA A 33 0.52 5.10 9.27
CA ALA A 33 1.71 5.86 9.68
C ALA A 33 2.99 5.05 9.49
N TYR A 34 3.01 3.79 9.91
CA TYR A 34 4.15 2.88 9.75
C TYR A 34 4.57 2.77 8.28
N LYS A 35 3.62 2.51 7.39
CA LYS A 35 3.89 2.33 5.95
C LYS A 35 4.43 3.60 5.30
N ALA A 36 3.87 4.75 5.62
CA ALA A 36 4.34 6.04 5.11
C ALA A 36 5.77 6.35 5.61
N GLN A 37 6.08 6.06 6.88
CA GLN A 37 7.43 6.21 7.44
C GLN A 37 8.43 5.27 6.78
N GLU A 38 8.06 4.01 6.50
CA GLU A 38 8.92 3.07 5.78
C GLU A 38 9.17 3.54 4.34
N ALA A 39 8.15 4.06 3.64
CA ALA A 39 8.34 4.66 2.32
C ALA A 39 9.31 5.84 2.37
N ALA A 40 9.22 6.70 3.40
CA ALA A 40 10.17 7.80 3.60
C ALA A 40 11.61 7.29 3.83
N ARG A 41 11.79 6.24 4.63
CA ARG A 41 13.10 5.62 4.86
C ARG A 41 13.70 5.05 3.57
N VAL A 42 12.87 4.39 2.75
CA VAL A 42 13.28 3.85 1.43
C VAL A 42 13.77 4.97 0.53
N MET A 43 13.02 6.07 0.42
CA MET A 43 13.39 7.21 -0.41
C MET A 43 14.65 7.91 0.09
N ALA A 44 14.78 8.10 1.40
CA ALA A 44 15.97 8.68 2.02
C ALA A 44 17.22 7.80 1.81
N ALA A 45 17.09 6.48 1.98
CA ALA A 45 18.19 5.53 1.73
C ALA A 45 18.63 5.52 0.26
N ALA A 46 17.72 5.81 -0.67
CA ALA A 46 18.03 5.97 -2.09
C ALA A 46 18.59 7.35 -2.44
N GLY A 47 18.65 8.30 -1.50
CA GLY A 47 19.06 9.68 -1.73
C GLY A 47 18.06 10.46 -2.60
N ILE A 48 16.78 10.12 -2.55
CA ILE A 48 15.71 10.71 -3.37
C ILE A 48 14.79 11.53 -2.49
N ALA A 49 14.65 12.81 -2.79
CA ALA A 49 13.60 13.69 -2.28
C ALA A 49 12.48 13.75 -3.33
N PRO A 50 11.39 12.98 -3.16
CA PRO A 50 10.35 12.91 -4.18
C PRO A 50 9.60 14.24 -4.29
N ARG A 51 9.30 14.65 -5.52
CA ARG A 51 8.50 15.84 -5.84
C ARG A 51 7.08 15.47 -6.23
N LYS A 52 6.89 14.27 -6.76
CA LYS A 52 5.59 13.74 -7.16
C LYS A 52 5.43 12.33 -6.61
N VAL A 53 4.41 12.15 -5.80
CA VAL A 53 4.05 10.88 -5.14
C VAL A 53 2.67 10.47 -5.59
N MET A 54 2.48 9.20 -5.96
CA MET A 54 1.18 8.61 -6.22
C MET A 54 0.86 7.56 -5.15
N ASP A 55 -0.32 7.66 -4.55
CA ASP A 55 -0.95 6.60 -3.74
C ASP A 55 -1.88 5.80 -4.66
N PHE A 56 -1.43 4.61 -5.08
CA PHE A 56 -2.17 3.71 -5.96
C PHE A 56 -3.11 2.82 -5.17
N GLY A 57 -4.42 2.95 -5.43
CA GLY A 57 -5.46 2.30 -4.65
C GLY A 57 -5.64 3.00 -3.30
N ALA A 58 -5.69 4.33 -3.31
CA ALA A 58 -5.73 5.15 -2.09
C ALA A 58 -6.97 4.89 -1.22
N GLY A 59 -8.04 4.33 -1.80
CA GLY A 59 -9.29 4.06 -1.10
C GLY A 59 -9.82 5.31 -0.41
N ARG A 60 -10.15 5.20 0.86
CA ARG A 60 -10.62 6.32 1.70
C ARG A 60 -9.51 7.24 2.20
N GLY A 61 -8.25 7.04 1.78
CA GLY A 61 -7.13 7.92 2.07
C GLY A 61 -6.51 7.73 3.46
N ASN A 62 -6.56 6.53 4.03
CA ASN A 62 -5.97 6.26 5.34
C ASN A 62 -4.47 6.59 5.42
N CYS A 63 -3.73 6.39 4.31
CA CYS A 63 -2.30 6.72 4.24
C CYS A 63 -2.03 8.19 3.86
N VAL A 64 -3.01 8.93 3.34
CA VAL A 64 -2.83 10.26 2.76
C VAL A 64 -2.24 11.28 3.75
N PRO A 65 -2.77 11.47 4.97
CA PRO A 65 -2.19 12.42 5.92
C PRO A 65 -0.72 12.09 6.23
N HIS A 66 -0.43 10.80 6.44
CA HIS A 66 0.91 10.33 6.78
C HIS A 66 1.89 10.45 5.62
N LEU A 67 1.45 10.22 4.37
CA LEU A 67 2.26 10.45 3.18
C LEU A 67 2.54 11.94 3.00
N GLN A 68 1.55 12.80 3.24
CA GLN A 68 1.73 14.24 3.19
C GLN A 68 2.70 14.76 4.26
N ASP A 69 2.73 14.14 5.46
CA ASP A 69 3.69 14.48 6.51
C ASP A 69 5.09 13.93 6.22
N ALA A 70 5.16 12.71 5.67
CA ALA A 70 6.42 12.07 5.30
C ALA A 70 7.12 12.78 4.11
N PHE A 71 6.33 13.39 3.22
CA PHE A 71 6.81 14.06 1.99
C PHE A 71 6.22 15.46 1.86
N PRO A 72 6.58 16.40 2.76
CA PRO A 72 5.93 17.71 2.87
C PRO A 72 6.08 18.60 1.62
N ASP A 73 7.13 18.38 0.83
CA ASP A 73 7.43 19.15 -0.38
C ASP A 73 6.95 18.46 -1.68
N ALA A 74 6.30 17.30 -1.57
CA ALA A 74 5.80 16.56 -2.71
C ALA A 74 4.34 16.90 -3.04
N ALA A 75 4.02 16.96 -4.33
CA ALA A 75 2.64 16.88 -4.78
C ALA A 75 2.16 15.43 -4.67
N LEU A 76 1.07 15.21 -3.91
CA LEU A 76 0.47 13.89 -3.73
C LEU A 76 -0.75 13.76 -4.64
N THR A 77 -0.80 12.66 -5.39
CA THR A 77 -1.94 12.22 -6.20
C THR A 77 -2.49 10.93 -5.64
N ALA A 78 -3.76 10.89 -5.27
CA ALA A 78 -4.50 9.70 -4.86
C ALA A 78 -5.25 9.11 -6.06
N LEU A 79 -4.95 7.87 -6.43
CA LEU A 79 -5.58 7.15 -7.54
C LEU A 79 -6.42 6.01 -7.00
N ASP A 80 -7.67 5.91 -7.43
CA ASP A 80 -8.56 4.79 -7.07
C ASP A 80 -9.61 4.56 -8.16
N VAL A 81 -10.24 3.39 -8.17
CA VAL A 81 -11.36 3.06 -9.07
C VAL A 81 -12.71 3.55 -8.54
N SER A 82 -12.81 3.86 -7.24
CA SER A 82 -14.02 4.33 -6.57
C SER A 82 -14.00 5.85 -6.38
N ALA A 83 -14.80 6.57 -7.14
CA ALA A 83 -14.99 8.01 -6.97
C ALA A 83 -15.55 8.34 -5.58
N ARG A 84 -16.37 7.45 -5.00
CA ARG A 84 -16.93 7.62 -3.65
C ARG A 84 -15.84 7.55 -2.58
N SER A 85 -14.93 6.57 -2.69
CA SER A 85 -13.77 6.47 -1.80
C SER A 85 -12.89 7.70 -1.90
N LEU A 86 -12.64 8.20 -3.11
CA LEU A 86 -11.83 9.41 -3.33
C LEU A 86 -12.46 10.69 -2.71
N THR A 87 -13.78 10.77 -2.61
CA THR A 87 -14.44 11.86 -1.88
C THR A 87 -14.07 11.85 -0.39
N HIS A 88 -14.06 10.68 0.25
CA HIS A 88 -13.59 10.52 1.62
C HIS A 88 -12.08 10.76 1.75
N CYS A 89 -11.31 10.30 0.78
CA CYS A 89 -9.87 10.52 0.70
C CYS A 89 -9.53 12.01 0.69
N GLN A 90 -10.22 12.80 -0.13
CA GLN A 90 -10.07 14.25 -0.20
C GLN A 90 -10.36 14.93 1.16
N ALA A 91 -11.36 14.45 1.90
CA ALA A 91 -11.72 15.00 3.20
C ALA A 91 -10.68 14.72 4.30
N ARG A 92 -9.81 13.70 4.13
CA ARG A 92 -8.72 13.36 5.06
C ARG A 92 -7.43 14.13 4.79
N ALA A 93 -7.30 14.73 3.61
CA ALA A 93 -6.09 15.43 3.22
C ALA A 93 -5.83 16.65 4.13
N ILE A 94 -4.60 16.78 4.61
CA ILE A 94 -4.12 17.91 5.44
C ILE A 94 -3.43 19.00 4.62
N ARG A 95 -3.17 18.72 3.33
CA ARG A 95 -2.62 19.63 2.30
C ARG A 95 -3.34 19.41 0.98
N PRO A 96 -3.14 20.27 -0.03
CA PRO A 96 -3.73 20.05 -1.36
C PRO A 96 -3.44 18.63 -1.86
N LEU A 97 -4.47 17.95 -2.33
CA LEU A 97 -4.44 16.59 -2.85
C LEU A 97 -5.12 16.56 -4.21
N GLU A 98 -4.44 15.99 -5.18
CA GLU A 98 -5.05 15.60 -6.44
C GLU A 98 -5.71 14.23 -6.29
N THR A 99 -6.97 14.10 -6.68
CA THR A 99 -7.66 12.81 -6.70
C THR A 99 -8.03 12.44 -8.12
N VAL A 100 -7.70 11.23 -8.54
CA VAL A 100 -7.95 10.74 -9.91
C VAL A 100 -8.69 9.40 -9.82
N CYS A 101 -9.91 9.38 -10.37
CA CYS A 101 -10.66 8.14 -10.55
C CYS A 101 -10.30 7.54 -11.92
N TYR A 102 -10.00 6.23 -11.97
CA TYR A 102 -9.64 5.56 -13.21
C TYR A 102 -10.45 4.27 -13.42
N ASP A 103 -10.35 3.70 -14.60
CA ASP A 103 -11.14 2.55 -15.06
C ASP A 103 -10.64 1.17 -14.58
N GLY A 104 -9.55 1.15 -13.78
CA GLY A 104 -8.89 -0.10 -13.37
C GLY A 104 -8.05 -0.75 -14.47
N GLN A 105 -7.92 -0.13 -15.64
CA GLN A 105 -7.23 -0.70 -16.78
C GLN A 105 -5.90 -0.01 -17.07
N THR A 106 -5.93 1.29 -17.33
CA THR A 106 -4.77 2.07 -17.72
C THR A 106 -4.62 3.27 -16.80
N LEU A 107 -3.40 3.53 -16.32
CA LEU A 107 -3.13 4.69 -15.49
C LEU A 107 -3.16 5.97 -16.37
N PRO A 108 -4.02 6.96 -16.03
CA PRO A 108 -4.21 8.16 -16.87
C PRO A 108 -3.08 9.20 -16.66
N PHE A 109 -1.85 8.74 -16.65
CA PHE A 109 -0.67 9.56 -16.47
C PHE A 109 0.35 9.32 -17.58
N GLU A 110 1.16 10.33 -17.89
CA GLU A 110 2.28 10.19 -18.79
C GLU A 110 3.38 9.29 -18.19
N SER A 111 4.26 8.79 -19.05
CA SER A 111 5.44 8.06 -18.61
C SER A 111 6.36 8.97 -17.80
N ALA A 112 7.06 8.40 -16.81
CA ALA A 112 8.01 9.12 -15.96
C ALA A 112 7.40 10.33 -15.21
N SER A 113 6.18 10.18 -14.69
CA SER A 113 5.46 11.23 -13.97
C SER A 113 5.74 11.28 -12.47
N PHE A 114 6.11 10.15 -11.84
CA PHE A 114 6.20 10.03 -10.37
C PHE A 114 7.58 9.57 -9.90
N ASP A 115 8.06 10.18 -8.82
CA ASP A 115 9.30 9.78 -8.15
C ASP A 115 9.06 8.63 -7.15
N LEU A 116 7.84 8.55 -6.62
CA LEU A 116 7.38 7.47 -5.75
C LEU A 116 5.97 7.07 -6.15
N VAL A 117 5.77 5.78 -6.39
CA VAL A 117 4.45 5.16 -6.36
C VAL A 117 4.38 4.32 -5.09
N PHE A 118 3.37 4.57 -4.28
CA PHE A 118 3.08 3.86 -3.03
C PHE A 118 1.79 3.08 -3.19
N THR A 119 1.69 1.90 -2.60
CA THR A 119 0.44 1.15 -2.49
C THR A 119 0.43 0.30 -1.23
N ALA A 120 -0.71 0.17 -0.60
CA ALA A 120 -0.85 -0.51 0.67
C ALA A 120 -2.09 -1.41 0.69
N CYS A 121 -1.88 -2.73 0.61
CA CYS A 121 -2.96 -3.72 0.72
C CYS A 121 -4.04 -3.56 -0.36
N VAL A 122 -3.62 -3.52 -1.63
CA VAL A 122 -4.50 -3.29 -2.78
C VAL A 122 -4.53 -4.48 -3.73
N PHE A 123 -3.38 -5.09 -4.01
CA PHE A 123 -3.27 -6.11 -5.06
C PHE A 123 -4.06 -7.38 -4.75
N HIS A 124 -4.30 -7.71 -3.50
CA HIS A 124 -5.12 -8.86 -3.11
C HIS A 124 -6.63 -8.68 -3.44
N HIS A 125 -7.06 -7.47 -3.82
CA HIS A 125 -8.40 -7.18 -4.34
C HIS A 125 -8.46 -7.16 -5.86
N ILE A 126 -7.32 -7.08 -6.55
CA ILE A 126 -7.24 -7.02 -8.00
C ILE A 126 -7.27 -8.44 -8.58
N PRO A 127 -7.99 -8.70 -9.68
CA PRO A 127 -7.91 -9.98 -10.38
C PRO A 127 -6.46 -10.32 -10.76
N GLU A 128 -6.07 -11.56 -10.55
CA GLU A 128 -4.70 -12.01 -10.77
C GLU A 128 -4.21 -11.78 -12.22
N SER A 129 -5.12 -11.90 -13.19
CA SER A 129 -4.86 -11.63 -14.60
C SER A 129 -4.41 -10.20 -14.90
N ASP A 130 -4.77 -9.24 -14.03
CA ASP A 130 -4.49 -7.83 -14.25
C ASP A 130 -3.20 -7.35 -13.59
N HIS A 131 -2.61 -8.16 -12.70
CA HIS A 131 -1.46 -7.75 -11.90
C HIS A 131 -0.26 -7.32 -12.74
N ILE A 132 0.15 -8.16 -13.72
CA ILE A 132 1.35 -7.87 -14.53
C ILE A 132 1.11 -6.61 -15.38
N ARG A 133 -0.08 -6.43 -15.92
CA ARG A 133 -0.45 -5.25 -16.70
C ARG A 133 -0.38 -3.98 -15.85
N LEU A 134 -1.03 -3.98 -14.67
CA LEU A 134 -1.03 -2.83 -13.76
C LEU A 134 0.37 -2.53 -13.19
N LEU A 135 1.15 -3.55 -12.86
CA LEU A 135 2.54 -3.39 -12.46
C LEU A 135 3.39 -2.76 -13.58
N SER A 136 3.15 -3.14 -14.84
CA SER A 136 3.82 -2.54 -15.99
C SER A 136 3.42 -1.07 -16.19
N GLU A 137 2.14 -0.73 -15.98
CA GLU A 137 1.66 0.65 -16.00
C GLU A 137 2.27 1.49 -14.87
N ILE A 138 2.31 0.96 -13.64
CA ILE A 138 3.00 1.61 -12.52
C ILE A 138 4.46 1.87 -12.89
N ARG A 139 5.16 0.87 -13.42
CA ARG A 139 6.56 1.02 -13.86
C ARG A 139 6.70 2.10 -14.93
N ARG A 140 5.79 2.18 -15.90
CA ARG A 140 5.77 3.21 -16.96
C ARG A 140 5.69 4.61 -16.37
N THR A 141 4.89 4.80 -15.34
CA THR A 141 4.69 6.12 -14.72
C THR A 141 5.84 6.54 -13.80
N LEU A 142 6.72 5.65 -13.39
CA LEU A 142 7.89 5.98 -12.58
C LEU A 142 8.96 6.70 -13.37
N THR A 143 9.55 7.74 -12.77
CA THR A 143 10.78 8.36 -13.28
C THR A 143 11.94 7.35 -13.27
N PRO A 144 13.02 7.56 -14.07
CA PRO A 144 14.14 6.61 -14.12
C PRO A 144 14.82 6.35 -12.76
N LYS A 145 14.71 7.27 -11.80
CA LYS A 145 15.19 7.11 -10.43
C LYS A 145 14.09 6.77 -9.44
N GLY A 146 12.84 6.78 -9.88
CA GLY A 146 11.68 6.54 -9.06
C GLY A 146 11.68 5.18 -8.37
N ARG A 147 10.85 5.05 -7.34
CA ARG A 147 10.64 3.81 -6.60
C ARG A 147 9.18 3.46 -6.55
N PHE A 148 8.90 2.17 -6.68
CA PHE A 148 7.62 1.59 -6.31
C PHE A 148 7.75 0.92 -4.95
N VAL A 149 6.90 1.30 -4.01
CA VAL A 149 6.84 0.73 -2.65
C VAL A 149 5.46 0.10 -2.45
N LEU A 150 5.45 -1.21 -2.33
CA LEU A 150 4.24 -2.00 -2.14
C LEU A 150 4.26 -2.65 -0.76
N PHE A 151 3.15 -2.54 -0.03
CA PHE A 151 2.87 -3.33 1.18
C PHE A 151 1.71 -4.28 0.91
N GLU A 152 1.87 -5.54 1.30
CA GLU A 152 0.83 -6.56 1.21
C GLU A 152 0.81 -7.48 2.43
N HIS A 153 -0.34 -8.09 2.65
CA HIS A 153 -0.56 -9.06 3.71
C HIS A 153 0.30 -10.31 3.51
N ASN A 154 0.91 -10.80 4.59
CA ASN A 154 1.67 -12.04 4.56
C ASN A 154 0.74 -13.25 4.78
N PRO A 155 0.47 -14.09 3.76
CA PRO A 155 -0.41 -15.25 3.89
C PRO A 155 0.16 -16.35 4.79
N TRP A 156 1.43 -16.27 5.17
CA TRP A 156 2.06 -17.24 6.07
C TRP A 156 1.90 -16.87 7.55
N ASN A 157 1.54 -15.61 7.83
CA ASN A 157 1.29 -15.16 9.20
C ASN A 157 -0.14 -15.52 9.63
N PRO A 158 -0.34 -16.33 10.71
CA PRO A 158 -1.67 -16.78 11.11
C PRO A 158 -2.57 -15.65 11.63
N LEU A 159 -2.02 -14.63 12.28
CA LEU A 159 -2.79 -13.48 12.77
C LEU A 159 -3.30 -12.62 11.59
N THR A 160 -2.46 -12.44 10.58
CA THR A 160 -2.86 -11.75 9.34
C THR A 160 -3.98 -12.51 8.62
N ARG A 161 -3.85 -13.84 8.48
CA ARG A 161 -4.91 -14.66 7.88
C ARG A 161 -6.22 -14.56 8.66
N HIS A 162 -6.15 -14.53 9.98
CA HIS A 162 -7.34 -14.36 10.81
C HIS A 162 -7.97 -12.98 10.61
N ALA A 163 -7.16 -11.92 10.63
CA ALA A 163 -7.64 -10.55 10.41
C ALA A 163 -8.36 -10.41 9.06
N VAL A 164 -7.76 -10.91 7.98
CA VAL A 164 -8.37 -10.90 6.64
C VAL A 164 -9.65 -11.74 6.59
N ALA A 165 -9.64 -12.96 7.15
CA ALA A 165 -10.81 -13.84 7.15
C ALA A 165 -12.01 -13.31 7.96
N THR A 166 -11.77 -12.39 8.90
CA THR A 166 -12.82 -11.77 9.74
C THR A 166 -13.20 -10.36 9.26
N CYS A 167 -12.55 -9.86 8.22
CA CYS A 167 -12.80 -8.54 7.66
C CYS A 167 -13.84 -8.63 6.53
N PRO A 168 -15.03 -8.00 6.65
CA PRO A 168 -16.09 -8.11 5.65
C PRO A 168 -15.68 -7.62 4.26
N PHE A 169 -14.91 -6.52 4.16
CA PHE A 169 -14.46 -6.00 2.87
C PHE A 169 -13.31 -6.81 2.26
N ASP A 170 -12.70 -7.75 3.00
CA ASP A 170 -11.69 -8.70 2.51
C ASP A 170 -12.29 -10.07 2.16
N ALA A 171 -13.61 -10.23 2.18
CA ALA A 171 -14.28 -11.53 1.93
C ALA A 171 -13.86 -12.19 0.61
N ASN A 172 -13.57 -11.38 -0.42
CA ASN A 172 -13.11 -11.82 -1.73
C ASN A 172 -11.59 -11.61 -1.94
N ALA A 173 -10.83 -11.28 -0.88
CA ALA A 173 -9.39 -11.03 -1.00
C ALA A 173 -8.62 -12.34 -1.30
N VAL A 174 -7.72 -12.27 -2.26
CA VAL A 174 -6.80 -13.37 -2.60
C VAL A 174 -5.40 -12.99 -2.15
N LEU A 175 -5.00 -13.48 -0.99
CA LEU A 175 -3.69 -13.17 -0.42
C LEU A 175 -2.56 -13.72 -1.30
N ILE A 176 -1.59 -12.86 -1.59
CA ILE A 176 -0.48 -13.15 -2.50
C ILE A 176 0.79 -13.32 -1.67
N SER A 177 1.51 -14.42 -1.89
CA SER A 177 2.79 -14.61 -1.20
C SER A 177 3.87 -13.65 -1.74
N ALA A 178 4.81 -13.24 -0.88
CA ALA A 178 5.90 -12.35 -1.28
C ALA A 178 6.75 -12.89 -2.45
N PRO A 179 7.11 -14.20 -2.52
CA PRO A 179 7.80 -14.74 -3.69
C PRO A 179 6.98 -14.64 -4.98
N GLU A 180 5.67 -14.86 -4.92
CA GLU A 180 4.78 -14.76 -6.07
C GLU A 180 4.65 -13.31 -6.54
N MET A 181 4.44 -12.36 -5.62
CA MET A 181 4.40 -10.95 -5.96
C MET A 181 5.74 -10.49 -6.58
N ARG A 182 6.86 -10.92 -6.03
CA ARG A 182 8.19 -10.64 -6.60
C ARG A 182 8.35 -11.21 -8.01
N ARG A 183 7.77 -12.39 -8.30
CA ARG A 183 7.76 -12.98 -9.65
C ARG A 183 6.98 -12.10 -10.62
N ARG A 184 5.81 -11.59 -10.20
CA ARG A 184 4.98 -10.67 -11.00
C ARG A 184 5.68 -9.35 -11.28
N PHE A 185 6.38 -8.79 -10.30
CA PHE A 185 7.21 -7.60 -10.50
C PHE A 185 8.27 -7.81 -11.60
N ARG A 186 8.98 -8.94 -11.55
CA ARG A 186 9.95 -9.28 -12.61
C ARG A 186 9.30 -9.41 -13.97
N ALA A 187 8.15 -10.07 -14.05
CA ALA A 187 7.39 -10.22 -15.30
C ALA A 187 6.90 -8.87 -15.86
N ALA A 188 6.63 -7.89 -14.99
CA ALA A 188 6.29 -6.51 -15.36
C ALA A 188 7.52 -5.65 -15.73
N GLY A 189 8.74 -6.21 -15.65
CA GLY A 189 9.98 -5.56 -16.07
C GLY A 189 10.71 -4.79 -14.97
N PHE A 190 10.32 -4.90 -13.70
CA PHE A 190 11.11 -4.36 -12.60
C PHE A 190 12.41 -5.17 -12.41
N ALA A 191 13.54 -4.48 -12.23
CA ALA A 191 14.86 -5.10 -12.12
C ALA A 191 15.28 -5.30 -10.65
N ASP A 192 15.53 -4.22 -9.94
CA ASP A 192 16.02 -4.25 -8.56
C ASP A 192 14.82 -4.33 -7.62
N ILE A 193 14.62 -5.51 -7.02
CA ILE A 193 13.47 -5.78 -6.15
C ILE A 193 14.00 -6.21 -4.79
N ASP A 194 13.88 -5.32 -3.80
CA ASP A 194 14.13 -5.61 -2.39
C ASP A 194 12.85 -6.10 -1.73
N LEU A 195 12.97 -7.13 -0.90
CA LEU A 195 11.87 -7.74 -0.17
C LEU A 195 12.20 -7.75 1.31
N ARG A 196 11.30 -7.21 2.12
CA ARG A 196 11.38 -7.22 3.58
C ARG A 196 10.05 -7.61 4.19
N TRP A 197 10.08 -8.43 5.22
CA TRP A 197 8.93 -8.65 6.10
C TRP A 197 8.90 -7.60 7.20
N THR A 198 7.69 -7.21 7.59
CA THR A 198 7.45 -6.08 8.50
C THR A 198 6.34 -6.40 9.49
N LEU A 199 6.25 -5.61 10.58
CA LEU A 199 5.20 -5.73 11.58
C LEU A 199 5.23 -7.10 12.31
N PHE A 200 6.34 -7.34 13.02
CA PHE A 200 6.54 -8.59 13.76
C PHE A 200 5.89 -8.59 15.13
N PHE A 201 5.86 -7.43 15.78
CA PHE A 201 5.46 -7.33 17.18
C PHE A 201 4.14 -6.54 17.33
N PRO A 202 3.06 -7.21 17.82
CA PRO A 202 1.81 -6.55 18.14
C PRO A 202 1.99 -5.55 19.31
N GLY A 203 0.97 -4.73 19.57
CA GLY A 203 1.01 -3.65 20.55
C GLY A 203 1.50 -4.06 21.93
N PHE A 204 1.07 -5.23 22.44
CA PHE A 204 1.53 -5.74 23.74
C PHE A 204 3.02 -6.15 23.77
N LEU A 205 3.68 -6.25 22.61
CA LEU A 205 5.12 -6.46 22.47
C LEU A 205 5.83 -5.25 21.85
N ALA A 206 5.23 -4.06 21.91
CA ALA A 206 5.75 -2.84 21.28
C ALA A 206 7.20 -2.50 21.71
N ALA A 207 7.60 -2.86 22.93
CA ALA A 207 8.99 -2.67 23.41
C ALA A 207 10.03 -3.46 22.57
N LEU A 208 9.62 -4.50 21.84
CA LEU A 208 10.51 -5.31 21.00
C LEU A 208 10.60 -4.78 19.55
N ARG A 209 9.79 -3.82 19.13
CA ARG A 209 9.79 -3.25 17.77
C ARG A 209 11.14 -2.72 17.29
N PRO A 210 12.02 -2.14 18.14
CA PRO A 210 13.35 -1.76 17.68
C PRO A 210 14.17 -2.93 17.10
N LEU A 211 13.83 -4.17 17.43
CA LEU A 211 14.48 -5.37 16.89
C LEU A 211 14.04 -5.69 15.45
N GLU A 212 12.90 -5.17 14.99
CA GLU A 212 12.35 -5.46 13.65
C GLU A 212 13.32 -5.08 12.53
N ARG A 213 14.17 -4.10 12.75
CA ARG A 213 15.23 -3.69 11.79
C ARG A 213 16.18 -4.81 11.39
N TRP A 214 16.33 -5.85 12.23
CA TRP A 214 17.17 -7.01 11.97
C TRP A 214 16.39 -8.23 11.50
N LEU A 215 15.06 -8.19 11.55
CA LEU A 215 14.17 -9.32 11.26
C LEU A 215 13.61 -9.30 9.83
N GLY A 216 13.88 -8.25 9.05
CA GLY A 216 13.29 -8.06 7.73
C GLY A 216 13.52 -9.19 6.71
N TRP A 217 14.45 -10.10 6.97
CA TRP A 217 14.70 -11.31 6.19
C TRP A 217 13.80 -12.50 6.58
N LEU A 218 13.16 -12.44 7.76
CA LEU A 218 12.41 -13.55 8.35
C LEU A 218 10.94 -13.49 7.90
N PRO A 219 10.36 -14.54 7.27
CA PRO A 219 9.02 -14.52 6.69
C PRO A 219 7.89 -14.66 7.71
N LEU A 220 8.04 -14.09 8.90
CA LEU A 220 7.08 -14.15 10.01
C LEU A 220 6.34 -12.83 10.29
N GLY A 221 6.74 -11.73 9.66
CA GLY A 221 6.04 -10.45 9.79
C GLY A 221 4.59 -10.54 9.32
N ALA A 222 3.72 -9.69 9.86
CA ALA A 222 2.31 -9.65 9.47
C ALA A 222 2.11 -9.19 8.02
N GLN A 223 3.02 -8.39 7.51
CA GLN A 223 3.04 -7.90 6.15
C GLN A 223 4.44 -8.05 5.53
N TYR A 224 4.51 -7.89 4.23
CA TYR A 224 5.78 -7.71 3.54
C TYR A 224 5.77 -6.40 2.74
N CYS A 225 6.96 -5.86 2.55
CA CYS A 225 7.22 -4.69 1.72
C CYS A 225 8.10 -5.10 0.54
N LEU A 226 7.68 -4.75 -0.68
CA LEU A 226 8.50 -4.82 -1.88
C LEU A 226 8.85 -3.42 -2.34
N VAL A 227 10.13 -3.19 -2.57
CA VAL A 227 10.66 -1.96 -3.15
C VAL A 227 11.30 -2.30 -4.48
N ALA A 228 10.90 -1.58 -5.54
CA ALA A 228 11.41 -1.85 -6.88
C ALA A 228 11.65 -0.58 -7.71
N ARG A 229 12.45 -0.71 -8.78
CA ARG A 229 12.68 0.32 -9.81
C ARG A 229 12.69 -0.28 -11.21
#